data_6d175871a43b366ca68281366877fee0
#
_entry.id   6d175871a43b366ca68281366877fee0
#
_cell.length_a   1.000
_cell.length_b   1.000
_cell.length_c   1.000
_cell.angle_alpha   90.00
_cell.angle_beta   90.00
_cell.angle_gamma   90.00
#
_symmetry.space_group_name_H-M   'P 1'
#
loop_
_entity.id
_entity.type
_entity.pdbx_description
1 polymer ?
#
loop_
_entity_poly.entity_id
_entity_poly.type
_entity_poly.pdbx_seq_one_letter_code
_entity_poly.pdbx_strand_id
1 'polypeptide(L)'
;MLFFKKKSKAESNKKDRDLIEANSQKMDALIVLAEEELKQDLEKIKEEIKYIIPLTDDKAYKMDEKMRNLIDDIKIELVKDKSTVKVANLIKDLRVMIAERKALV
;
A
#
# COMPACT_ATOMS: atom_id res chain seq x y z
N MET A 1 -21.41 -33.00 1.79
CA MET A 1 -21.40 -32.33 1.91
C MET A 1 -20.96 -31.54 1.76
N LEU A 2 -21.03 -31.00 1.55
CA LEU A 2 -20.65 -30.27 1.41
C LEU A 2 -20.37 -29.23 1.63
N PHE A 3 -20.44 -28.97 2.19
CA PHE A 3 -20.14 -28.04 2.46
C PHE A 3 -19.10 -27.57 2.55
N PHE A 4 -18.50 -27.49 2.07
CA PHE A 4 -17.54 -27.15 2.11
C PHE A 4 -17.41 -26.22 1.89
N LYS A 5 -17.47 -25.84 1.88
CA LYS A 5 -17.25 -25.01 1.80
C LYS A 5 -16.66 -24.25 1.15
N LYS A 6 -17.05 -23.63 0.57
CA LYS A 6 -16.50 -22.52 -0.02
C LYS A 6 -16.42 -21.45 0.96
N LYS A 7 -15.28 -20.76 1.07
CA LYS A 7 -15.11 -19.57 1.89
C LYS A 7 -16.01 -18.48 1.38
N SER A 8 -16.53 -17.65 2.27
CA SER A 8 -17.24 -16.45 1.87
C SER A 8 -16.23 -15.50 1.21
N LYS A 9 -16.72 -14.51 0.47
CA LYS A 9 -15.83 -13.51 -0.10
C LYS A 9 -15.07 -12.78 0.98
N ALA A 10 -15.71 -12.51 2.11
CA ALA A 10 -15.05 -11.83 3.21
C ALA A 10 -13.88 -12.64 3.74
N GLU A 11 -14.02 -13.97 3.80
CA GLU A 11 -12.94 -14.82 4.26
C GLU A 11 -11.85 -14.97 3.21
N SER A 12 -12.24 -15.14 1.96
CA SER A 12 -11.25 -15.39 0.92
C SER A 12 -10.39 -14.18 0.61
N ASN A 13 -10.86 -12.96 0.87
CA ASN A 13 -10.03 -11.79 0.64
C ASN A 13 -9.48 -11.18 1.93
N LYS A 14 -9.59 -11.89 3.05
CA LYS A 14 -9.09 -11.40 4.33
C LYS A 14 -7.60 -11.13 4.30
N LYS A 15 -6.86 -12.01 3.67
CA LYS A 15 -5.42 -11.90 3.58
C LYS A 15 -5.02 -10.59 2.88
N ASP A 16 -5.70 -10.30 1.78
CA ASP A 16 -5.44 -9.09 1.04
C ASP A 16 -5.88 -7.85 1.82
N ARG A 17 -7.02 -7.94 2.48
CA ARG A 17 -7.52 -6.84 3.31
C ARG A 17 -6.55 -6.50 4.43
N ASP A 18 -6.01 -7.52 5.08
CA ASP A 18 -5.07 -7.32 6.17
C ASP A 18 -3.80 -6.64 5.66
N LEU A 19 -3.34 -7.00 4.48
CA LEU A 19 -2.15 -6.40 3.89
C LEU A 19 -2.41 -4.95 3.49
N ILE A 20 -3.57 -4.68 2.91
CA ILE A 20 -3.95 -3.30 2.56
C ILE A 20 -3.97 -2.43 3.82
N GLU A 21 -4.56 -2.95 4.88
CA GLU A 21 -4.62 -2.21 6.14
C GLU A 21 -3.23 -1.97 6.69
N ALA A 22 -2.38 -3.00 6.65
CA ALA A 22 -1.00 -2.87 7.12
C ALA A 22 -0.25 -1.83 6.30
N ASN A 23 -0.45 -1.82 4.98
CA ASN A 23 0.19 -0.82 4.12
C ASN A 23 -0.25 0.59 4.47
N SER A 24 -1.54 0.77 4.71
CA SER A 24 -2.06 2.06 5.11
C SER A 24 -1.43 2.53 6.43
N GLN A 25 -1.30 1.62 7.38
CA GLN A 25 -0.70 1.95 8.67
C GLN A 25 0.78 2.27 8.55
N LYS A 26 1.48 1.58 7.66
CA LYS A 26 2.90 1.86 7.42
C LYS A 26 3.13 3.27 6.91
N MET A 27 2.15 3.83 6.22
CA MET A 27 2.26 5.21 5.73
C MET A 27 2.37 6.21 6.88
N ASP A 28 1.85 5.89 8.06
CA ASP A 28 1.96 6.79 9.20
C ASP A 28 3.40 7.08 9.58
N ALA A 29 4.26 6.07 9.51
CA ALA A 29 5.68 6.26 9.80
C ALA A 29 6.33 7.19 8.77
N LEU A 30 5.95 7.06 7.51
CA LEU A 30 6.46 7.93 6.47
C LEU A 30 6.05 9.38 6.71
N ILE A 31 4.80 9.56 7.09
CA ILE A 31 4.27 10.91 7.33
C ILE A 31 5.03 11.59 8.47
N VAL A 32 5.31 10.85 9.52
CA VAL A 32 6.05 11.38 10.66
C VAL A 32 7.49 11.76 10.27
N LEU A 33 8.11 10.95 9.42
CA LEU A 33 9.52 11.15 9.05
C LEU A 33 9.72 12.18 7.95
N ALA A 34 8.69 12.48 7.18
CA ALA A 34 8.82 13.28 5.97
C ALA A 34 8.97 14.77 6.25
N GLU A 35 9.57 15.48 5.30
CA GLU A 35 9.56 16.92 5.30
C GLU A 35 8.15 17.44 5.14
N GLU A 36 7.90 18.61 5.65
CA GLU A 36 6.55 19.20 5.69
C GLU A 36 5.88 19.20 4.33
N GLU A 37 6.61 19.53 3.29
CA GLU A 37 6.04 19.63 1.94
C GLU A 37 5.60 18.28 1.38
N LEU A 38 6.11 17.17 1.92
CA LEU A 38 5.72 15.85 1.46
C LEU A 38 4.58 15.25 2.27
N LYS A 39 4.32 15.78 3.46
CA LYS A 39 3.33 15.17 4.36
C LYS A 39 1.95 15.12 3.74
N GLN A 40 1.54 16.19 3.09
CA GLN A 40 0.21 16.25 2.51
C GLN A 40 0.03 15.21 1.41
N ASP A 41 1.04 15.05 0.57
CA ASP A 41 1.00 14.03 -0.47
C ASP A 41 0.94 12.64 0.12
N LEU A 42 1.73 12.39 1.15
CA LEU A 42 1.76 11.09 1.80
C LEU A 42 0.43 10.77 2.49
N GLU A 43 -0.22 11.78 3.05
CA GLU A 43 -1.53 11.58 3.66
C GLU A 43 -2.58 11.22 2.61
N LYS A 44 -2.51 11.85 1.44
CA LYS A 44 -3.41 11.48 0.35
C LYS A 44 -3.17 10.06 -0.11
N ILE A 45 -1.91 9.66 -0.21
CA ILE A 45 -1.57 8.29 -0.60
C ILE A 45 -2.09 7.29 0.43
N LYS A 46 -1.94 7.62 1.70
CA LYS A 46 -2.47 6.76 2.77
C LYS A 46 -3.97 6.54 2.59
N GLU A 47 -4.71 7.60 2.29
CA GLU A 47 -6.14 7.49 2.08
C GLU A 47 -6.46 6.63 0.86
N GLU A 48 -5.70 6.80 -0.20
CA GLU A 48 -5.90 6.00 -1.40
C GLU A 48 -5.68 4.52 -1.13
N ILE A 49 -4.63 4.19 -0.38
CA ILE A 49 -4.36 2.80 -0.02
C ILE A 49 -5.48 2.24 0.85
N LYS A 50 -5.93 3.02 1.80
CA LYS A 50 -6.96 2.60 2.74
C LYS A 50 -8.23 2.17 2.02
N TYR A 51 -8.55 2.78 0.90
CA TYR A 51 -9.78 2.51 0.18
C TYR A 51 -9.61 1.56 -1.00
N ILE A 52 -8.44 0.91 -1.11
CA ILE A 52 -8.28 -0.15 -2.11
C ILE A 52 -9.21 -1.29 -1.76
N ILE A 53 -9.89 -1.81 -2.77
CA ILE A 53 -10.85 -2.90 -2.57
C ILE A 53 -10.11 -4.23 -2.48
N PRO A 54 -10.26 -4.96 -1.37
CA PRO A 54 -9.61 -6.27 -1.24
C PRO A 54 -10.14 -7.25 -2.28
N LEU A 55 -9.25 -8.05 -2.82
CA LEU A 55 -9.61 -9.04 -3.83
C LEU A 55 -9.06 -10.40 -3.42
N THR A 56 -9.67 -11.45 -3.97
CA THR A 56 -9.18 -12.81 -3.75
C THR A 56 -8.10 -13.20 -4.74
N ASP A 57 -7.89 -12.38 -5.75
CA ASP A 57 -6.94 -12.61 -6.83
C ASP A 57 -5.50 -12.58 -6.29
N ASP A 58 -4.76 -13.62 -6.60
CA ASP A 58 -3.36 -13.72 -6.21
C ASP A 58 -2.52 -12.57 -6.80
N LYS A 59 -2.89 -12.13 -7.98
CA LYS A 59 -2.21 -11.01 -8.62
C LYS A 59 -2.36 -9.73 -7.80
N ALA A 60 -3.58 -9.49 -7.27
CA ALA A 60 -3.82 -8.32 -6.42
C ALA A 60 -2.96 -8.39 -5.16
N TYR A 61 -2.90 -9.56 -4.55
CA TYR A 61 -2.10 -9.73 -3.33
C TYR A 61 -0.63 -9.46 -3.60
N LYS A 62 -0.12 -9.96 -4.72
CA LYS A 62 1.28 -9.75 -5.07
C LYS A 62 1.57 -8.27 -5.33
N MET A 63 0.63 -7.56 -5.92
CA MET A 63 0.80 -6.12 -6.12
C MET A 63 0.84 -5.40 -4.77
N ASP A 64 0.00 -5.81 -3.84
CA ASP A 64 -0.01 -5.19 -2.52
C ASP A 64 1.26 -5.51 -1.73
N GLU A 65 1.86 -6.68 -1.96
CA GLU A 65 3.16 -7.00 -1.38
C GLU A 65 4.27 -6.11 -1.95
N LYS A 66 4.24 -5.87 -3.25
CA LYS A 66 5.20 -4.96 -3.87
C LYS A 66 5.04 -3.55 -3.34
N MET A 67 3.80 -3.15 -3.10
CA MET A 67 3.50 -1.86 -2.50
C MET A 67 4.12 -1.76 -1.11
N ARG A 68 3.98 -2.79 -0.32
CA ARG A 68 4.58 -2.85 1.01
C ARG A 68 6.10 -2.66 0.94
N ASN A 69 6.72 -3.38 0.01
CA ASN A 69 8.17 -3.29 -0.15
C ASN A 69 8.60 -1.89 -0.54
N LEU A 70 7.84 -1.24 -1.39
CA LEU A 70 8.13 0.11 -1.82
C LEU A 70 7.97 1.12 -0.68
N ILE A 71 6.94 0.94 0.13
CA ILE A 71 6.74 1.78 1.31
C ILE A 71 7.92 1.63 2.27
N ASP A 72 8.38 0.39 2.47
CA ASP A 72 9.54 0.14 3.31
C ASP A 72 10.80 0.80 2.76
N ASP A 73 10.97 0.77 1.44
CA ASP A 73 12.11 1.43 0.79
C ASP A 73 12.08 2.94 1.00
N ILE A 74 10.89 3.52 0.90
CA ILE A 74 10.74 4.96 1.15
C ILE A 74 11.13 5.29 2.58
N LYS A 75 10.71 4.47 3.52
CA LYS A 75 11.05 4.67 4.93
C LYS A 75 12.56 4.66 5.13
N ILE A 76 13.24 3.70 4.51
CA ILE A 76 14.69 3.59 4.62
C ILE A 76 15.35 4.88 4.12
N GLU A 77 14.89 5.41 2.98
CA GLU A 77 15.48 6.62 2.44
C GLU A 77 15.20 7.83 3.33
N LEU A 78 14.00 7.91 3.89
CA LEU A 78 13.66 9.02 4.77
C LEU A 78 14.49 9.02 6.05
N VAL A 79 14.74 7.84 6.59
CA VAL A 79 15.58 7.71 7.79
C VAL A 79 17.02 8.07 7.49
N LYS A 80 17.47 7.68 6.29
CA LYS A 80 18.85 7.83 5.92
C LYS A 80 19.25 9.29 5.66
N ASP A 81 18.48 9.97 4.85
CA ASP A 81 18.91 11.25 4.30
C ASP A 81 17.79 12.24 4.07
N LYS A 82 16.56 11.78 4.04
CA LYS A 82 15.44 12.63 3.66
C LYS A 82 15.64 13.30 2.31
N SER A 83 16.53 12.73 1.50
CA SER A 83 16.84 13.26 0.19
C SER A 83 15.60 13.33 -0.66
N THR A 84 15.36 14.48 -1.22
CA THR A 84 14.10 14.73 -1.87
C THR A 84 13.98 14.06 -3.22
N VAL A 85 15.08 13.95 -3.97
CA VAL A 85 14.99 13.42 -5.33
C VAL A 85 14.63 11.94 -5.33
N LYS A 86 15.35 11.14 -4.55
CA LYS A 86 15.11 9.72 -4.51
C LYS A 86 13.77 9.40 -3.88
N VAL A 87 13.43 10.09 -2.79
CA VAL A 87 12.15 9.91 -2.14
C VAL A 87 11.01 10.28 -3.07
N ALA A 88 11.14 11.41 -3.79
CA ALA A 88 10.09 11.83 -4.72
C ALA A 88 9.88 10.81 -5.83
N ASN A 89 10.95 10.21 -6.33
CA ASN A 89 10.83 9.18 -7.36
C ASN A 89 10.15 7.93 -6.84
N LEU A 90 10.47 7.51 -5.62
CA LEU A 90 9.83 6.35 -5.00
C LEU A 90 8.35 6.62 -4.74
N ILE A 91 8.02 7.83 -4.32
CA ILE A 91 6.62 8.21 -4.10
C ILE A 91 5.85 8.18 -5.42
N LYS A 92 6.49 8.65 -6.50
CA LYS A 92 5.87 8.60 -7.82
C LYS A 92 5.60 7.15 -8.23
N ASP A 93 6.57 6.26 -7.99
CA ASP A 93 6.39 4.85 -8.30
C ASP A 93 5.25 4.26 -7.48
N LEU A 94 5.13 4.66 -6.23
CA LEU A 94 4.04 4.19 -5.37
C LEU A 94 2.69 4.61 -5.92
N ARG A 95 2.58 5.85 -6.39
CA ARG A 95 1.32 6.33 -6.97
C ARG A 95 0.94 5.54 -8.23
N VAL A 96 1.92 5.24 -9.07
CA VAL A 96 1.67 4.44 -10.27
C VAL A 96 1.18 3.05 -9.86
N MET A 97 1.83 2.47 -8.86
CA MET A 97 1.46 1.14 -8.39
C MET A 97 0.03 1.11 -7.83
N ILE A 98 -0.35 2.14 -7.09
CA ILE A 98 -1.71 2.26 -6.57
C ILE A 98 -2.72 2.35 -7.71
N ALA A 99 -2.42 3.15 -8.73
CA ALA A 99 -3.31 3.28 -9.87
C ALA A 99 -3.48 1.95 -10.60
N GLU A 100 -2.40 1.22 -10.78
CA GLU A 100 -2.45 -0.09 -11.43
C GLU A 100 -3.26 -1.09 -10.59
N ARG A 101 -3.09 -1.04 -9.28
CA ARG A 101 -3.84 -1.91 -8.39
C ARG A 101 -5.34 -1.63 -8.44
N LYS A 102 -5.69 -0.35 -8.45
CA LYS A 102 -7.11 0.02 -8.54
C LYS A 102 -7.74 -0.42 -9.85
N ALA A 103 -6.96 -0.52 -10.90
CA ALA A 103 -7.47 -0.92 -12.20
C ALA A 103 -7.86 -2.40 -12.26
N LEU A 104 -7.48 -3.18 -11.26
CA LEU A 104 -7.86 -4.59 -11.21
C LEU A 104 -9.33 -4.82 -10.86
N VAL A 105 -10.02 -3.83 -10.37
CA VAL A 105 -11.39 -3.96 -9.89
C VAL A 105 -12.39 -3.89 -11.03
#